data_55d6fef4aded601e38d7bbf6cb09c0c6
#
_entry.id   55d6fef4aded601e38d7bbf6cb09c0c6
#
_cell.length_a   1.000
_cell.length_b   1.000
_cell.length_c   1.000
_cell.angle_alpha   90.00
_cell.angle_beta   90.00
_cell.angle_gamma   90.00
#
_symmetry.space_group_name_H-M   'P 1'
#
loop_
_entity.id
_entity.type
_entity.pdbx_description
1 polymer ?
#
loop_
_entity_poly.entity_id
_entity_poly.type
_entity_poly.pdbx_seq_one_letter_code
_entity_poly.pdbx_strand_id
1 'polypeptide(L)'
;MFRGLRKFNRKRGNVTLMWVVALPVFMIIFMFLGSLVVVWMDHAIAEKAADAGSLAATKKMDGYVSAELQTIMSRILQENAENQTFVDPYQYVLGNSGLKRGIIKSAVRNNEEELIKEVRKYVEQNGAEPSKIYFFADGRIQVEAKVKFTPLIWAEEFANKYVKGKGFGPTRDYGSWWSNRKPLEVSFE
;
A
#
# COMPACT_ATOMS: atom_id res chain seq x y z
N MET A 1 -36.60 -80.37 1.01
CA MET A 1 -36.52 -79.44 -0.06
C MET A 1 -36.19 -78.06 0.57
N PHE A 2 -34.87 -77.77 0.85
CA PHE A 2 -34.48 -76.55 1.50
C PHE A 2 -33.82 -75.65 0.44
N ARG A 3 -34.45 -74.51 0.10
CA ARG A 3 -33.88 -73.42 -0.76
C ARG A 3 -32.88 -72.63 0.04
N GLY A 4 -31.60 -72.78 -0.29
CA GLY A 4 -30.53 -71.97 0.23
C GLY A 4 -30.72 -70.55 -0.19
N LEU A 5 -30.95 -69.66 0.78
CA LEU A 5 -30.90 -68.21 0.62
C LEU A 5 -29.48 -67.79 0.32
N ARG A 6 -29.16 -67.44 -0.94
CA ARG A 6 -27.97 -66.79 -1.32
C ARG A 6 -27.87 -65.46 -0.56
N LYS A 7 -27.02 -65.39 0.44
CA LYS A 7 -26.58 -64.12 1.07
C LYS A 7 -25.94 -63.30 0.00
N PHE A 8 -26.63 -62.30 -0.50
CA PHE A 8 -26.03 -61.24 -1.31
C PHE A 8 -24.98 -60.55 -0.48
N ASN A 9 -23.70 -60.70 -0.87
CA ASN A 9 -22.58 -60.06 -0.21
C ASN A 9 -22.54 -58.58 -0.63
N ARG A 10 -23.31 -57.73 0.06
CA ARG A 10 -23.51 -56.29 -0.21
C ARG A 10 -22.27 -55.40 0.02
N LYS A 11 -21.10 -56.01 0.30
CA LYS A 11 -19.94 -55.24 0.74
C LYS A 11 -19.04 -54.68 -0.37
N ARG A 12 -19.19 -55.07 -1.63
CA ARG A 12 -18.29 -54.68 -2.72
C ARG A 12 -18.74 -53.46 -3.55
N GLY A 13 -20.01 -53.06 -3.49
CA GLY A 13 -20.54 -51.93 -4.26
C GLY A 13 -20.42 -50.56 -3.55
N ASN A 14 -20.14 -50.53 -2.25
CA ASN A 14 -20.27 -49.31 -1.43
C ASN A 14 -19.05 -48.37 -1.56
N VAL A 15 -17.84 -48.88 -1.84
CA VAL A 15 -16.61 -48.08 -1.90
C VAL A 15 -16.60 -47.21 -3.15
N THR A 16 -16.96 -47.77 -4.31
CA THR A 16 -17.00 -46.98 -5.57
C THR A 16 -18.04 -45.88 -5.52
N LEU A 17 -19.22 -46.18 -4.97
CA LEU A 17 -20.30 -45.18 -4.79
C LEU A 17 -19.87 -44.07 -3.80
N MET A 18 -19.18 -44.42 -2.73
CA MET A 18 -18.62 -43.49 -1.77
C MET A 18 -17.61 -42.54 -2.44
N TRP A 19 -16.71 -43.06 -3.32
CA TRP A 19 -15.77 -42.27 -4.05
C TRP A 19 -16.44 -41.32 -5.07
N VAL A 20 -17.47 -41.77 -5.77
CA VAL A 20 -18.22 -40.95 -6.72
C VAL A 20 -18.90 -39.76 -6.03
N VAL A 21 -19.37 -39.92 -4.80
CA VAL A 21 -19.97 -38.84 -4.01
C VAL A 21 -18.89 -37.95 -3.36
N ALA A 22 -17.78 -38.52 -2.90
CA ALA A 22 -16.73 -37.78 -2.23
C ALA A 22 -15.93 -36.89 -3.19
N LEU A 23 -15.70 -37.29 -4.43
CA LEU A 23 -14.88 -36.56 -5.39
C LEU A 23 -15.37 -35.14 -5.66
N PRO A 24 -16.68 -34.85 -5.91
CA PRO A 24 -17.14 -33.46 -6.05
C PRO A 24 -16.92 -32.63 -4.79
N VAL A 25 -17.08 -33.22 -3.60
CA VAL A 25 -16.82 -32.50 -2.34
C VAL A 25 -15.35 -32.12 -2.20
N PHE A 26 -14.44 -33.04 -2.51
CA PHE A 26 -13.02 -32.75 -2.56
C PHE A 26 -12.68 -31.66 -3.58
N MET A 27 -13.29 -31.68 -4.77
CA MET A 27 -13.08 -30.63 -5.78
C MET A 27 -13.48 -29.25 -5.26
N ILE A 28 -14.64 -29.13 -4.57
CA ILE A 28 -15.07 -27.87 -3.98
C ILE A 28 -14.08 -27.39 -2.90
N ILE A 29 -13.60 -28.31 -2.04
CA ILE A 29 -12.59 -28.00 -1.02
C ILE A 29 -11.30 -27.50 -1.67
N PHE A 30 -10.81 -28.16 -2.72
CA PHE A 30 -9.61 -27.74 -3.43
C PHE A 30 -9.77 -26.37 -4.11
N MET A 31 -10.93 -26.10 -4.70
CA MET A 31 -11.21 -24.77 -5.28
C MET A 31 -11.24 -23.68 -4.19
N PHE A 32 -11.80 -23.99 -3.03
CA PHE A 32 -11.77 -23.07 -1.90
C PHE A 32 -10.35 -22.80 -1.41
N LEU A 33 -9.54 -23.85 -1.21
CA LEU A 33 -8.13 -23.70 -0.84
C LEU A 33 -7.34 -22.92 -1.90
N GLY A 34 -7.59 -23.17 -3.19
CA GLY A 34 -7.01 -22.40 -4.28
C GLY A 34 -7.35 -20.92 -4.20
N SER A 35 -8.61 -20.58 -3.87
CA SER A 35 -9.03 -19.19 -3.70
C SER A 35 -8.31 -18.51 -2.52
N LEU A 36 -8.01 -19.22 -1.43
CA LEU A 36 -7.19 -18.67 -0.33
C LEU A 36 -5.75 -18.36 -0.77
N VAL A 37 -5.17 -19.22 -1.63
CA VAL A 37 -3.83 -18.96 -2.19
C VAL A 37 -3.86 -17.70 -3.06
N VAL A 38 -4.90 -17.49 -3.87
CA VAL A 38 -5.06 -16.27 -4.69
C VAL A 38 -5.12 -15.03 -3.79
N VAL A 39 -5.88 -15.03 -2.70
CA VAL A 39 -5.91 -13.89 -1.74
C VAL A 39 -4.50 -13.57 -1.23
N TRP A 40 -3.74 -14.60 -0.88
CA TRP A 40 -2.39 -14.41 -0.37
C TRP A 40 -1.42 -13.84 -1.41
N MET A 41 -1.54 -14.32 -2.65
CA MET A 41 -0.77 -13.76 -3.78
C MET A 41 -1.15 -12.32 -4.07
N ASP A 42 -2.45 -11.99 -4.11
CA ASP A 42 -2.94 -10.62 -4.33
C ASP A 42 -2.47 -9.67 -3.21
N HIS A 43 -2.42 -10.15 -1.96
CA HIS A 43 -1.88 -9.39 -0.84
C HIS A 43 -0.39 -9.10 -1.02
N ALA A 44 0.41 -10.11 -1.38
CA ALA A 44 1.83 -9.94 -1.64
C ALA A 44 2.11 -8.98 -2.81
N ILE A 45 1.29 -9.03 -3.87
CA ILE A 45 1.36 -8.08 -4.99
C ILE A 45 1.04 -6.67 -4.50
N ALA A 46 -0.04 -6.49 -3.72
CA ALA A 46 -0.43 -5.19 -3.19
C ALA A 46 0.63 -4.58 -2.27
N GLU A 47 1.25 -5.39 -1.39
CA GLU A 47 2.35 -4.95 -0.52
C GLU A 47 3.58 -4.52 -1.33
N LYS A 48 4.03 -5.38 -2.27
CA LYS A 48 5.18 -5.06 -3.14
C LYS A 48 4.94 -3.78 -3.95
N ALA A 49 3.74 -3.62 -4.49
CA ALA A 49 3.38 -2.42 -5.24
C ALA A 49 3.34 -1.18 -4.35
N ALA A 50 2.83 -1.31 -3.13
CA ALA A 50 2.81 -0.24 -2.13
C ALA A 50 4.23 0.16 -1.69
N ASP A 51 5.15 -0.82 -1.52
CA ASP A 51 6.57 -0.56 -1.23
C ASP A 51 7.25 0.21 -2.37
N ALA A 52 7.02 -0.20 -3.63
CA ALA A 52 7.55 0.51 -4.79
C ALA A 52 7.01 1.95 -4.86
N GLY A 53 5.72 2.14 -4.61
CA GLY A 53 5.07 3.46 -4.55
C GLY A 53 5.62 4.32 -3.41
N SER A 54 5.84 3.76 -2.23
CA SER A 54 6.37 4.49 -1.06
C SER A 54 7.82 4.93 -1.26
N LEU A 55 8.63 4.10 -1.93
CA LEU A 55 9.99 4.46 -2.30
C LEU A 55 10.00 5.60 -3.35
N ALA A 56 9.13 5.54 -4.36
CA ALA A 56 8.97 6.58 -5.35
C ALA A 56 8.51 7.90 -4.72
N ALA A 57 7.52 7.84 -3.82
CA ALA A 57 7.06 9.00 -3.06
C ALA A 57 8.18 9.63 -2.24
N THR A 58 8.96 8.81 -1.51
CA THR A 58 10.08 9.31 -0.69
C THR A 58 11.13 10.00 -1.55
N LYS A 59 11.51 9.39 -2.69
CA LYS A 59 12.49 9.98 -3.62
C LYS A 59 12.03 11.32 -4.18
N LYS A 60 10.75 11.47 -4.52
CA LYS A 60 10.20 12.74 -4.99
C LYS A 60 10.17 13.79 -3.87
N MET A 61 9.73 13.38 -2.69
CA MET A 61 9.70 14.29 -1.53
C MET A 61 11.09 14.78 -1.13
N ASP A 62 12.13 13.96 -1.25
CA ASP A 62 13.52 14.39 -1.03
C ASP A 62 13.86 15.64 -1.90
N GLY A 63 13.46 15.61 -3.18
CA GLY A 63 13.63 16.74 -4.10
C GLY A 63 12.79 17.96 -3.74
N TYR A 64 11.52 17.76 -3.46
CA TYR A 64 10.57 18.86 -3.16
C TYR A 64 10.93 19.58 -1.86
N VAL A 65 11.26 18.83 -0.81
CA VAL A 65 11.68 19.40 0.48
C VAL A 65 12.99 20.17 0.33
N SER A 66 13.93 19.64 -0.44
CA SER A 66 15.20 20.32 -0.73
C SER A 66 14.98 21.65 -1.46
N ALA A 67 14.10 21.69 -2.46
CA ALA A 67 13.78 22.90 -3.21
C ALA A 67 13.10 23.97 -2.33
N GLU A 68 12.11 23.57 -1.54
CA GLU A 68 11.42 24.48 -0.62
C GLU A 68 12.39 25.02 0.46
N LEU A 69 13.27 24.16 0.99
CA LEU A 69 14.28 24.57 1.95
C LEU A 69 15.22 25.61 1.35
N GLN A 70 15.73 25.40 0.13
CA GLN A 70 16.59 26.35 -0.58
C GLN A 70 15.89 27.69 -0.79
N THR A 71 14.61 27.67 -1.17
CA THR A 71 13.82 28.89 -1.36
C THR A 71 13.72 29.70 -0.07
N ILE A 72 13.46 29.04 1.06
CA ILE A 72 13.37 29.72 2.36
C ILE A 72 14.74 30.23 2.81
N MET A 73 15.79 29.44 2.64
CA MET A 73 17.15 29.85 2.97
C MET A 73 17.61 31.09 2.16
N SER A 74 17.32 31.12 0.87
CA SER A 74 17.61 32.26 0.00
C SER A 74 16.88 33.53 0.46
N ARG A 75 15.62 33.40 0.89
CA ARG A 75 14.86 34.54 1.45
C ARG A 75 15.48 35.07 2.74
N ILE A 76 15.87 34.18 3.65
CA ILE A 76 16.52 34.59 4.91
C ILE A 76 17.87 35.30 4.63
N LEU A 77 18.64 34.81 3.65
CA LEU A 77 19.89 35.48 3.25
C LEU A 77 19.63 36.88 2.69
N GLN A 78 18.59 37.06 1.90
CA GLN A 78 18.20 38.37 1.38
C GLN A 78 17.75 39.30 2.52
N GLU A 79 16.89 38.82 3.44
CA GLU A 79 16.48 39.59 4.62
C GLU A 79 17.67 39.97 5.52
N ASN A 80 18.64 39.08 5.67
CA ASN A 80 19.89 39.37 6.39
C ASN A 80 20.66 40.51 5.72
N ALA A 81 20.77 40.50 4.38
CA ALA A 81 21.47 41.55 3.65
C ALA A 81 20.77 42.92 3.76
N GLU A 82 19.44 42.92 3.67
CA GLU A 82 18.62 44.15 3.79
C GLU A 82 18.63 44.75 5.20
N ASN A 83 18.58 43.91 6.24
CA ASN A 83 18.49 44.32 7.63
C ASN A 83 19.86 44.38 8.35
N GLN A 84 20.97 44.09 7.66
CA GLN A 84 22.29 43.96 8.23
C GLN A 84 22.38 43.00 9.43
N THR A 85 21.61 41.89 9.37
CA THR A 85 21.58 40.85 10.39
C THR A 85 22.44 39.66 9.95
N PHE A 86 22.90 38.84 10.92
CA PHE A 86 23.69 37.63 10.64
C PHE A 86 23.03 36.41 11.27
N VAL A 87 21.92 36.01 10.72
CA VAL A 87 21.22 34.77 11.15
C VAL A 87 21.61 33.63 10.21
N ASP A 88 22.09 32.50 10.75
CA ASP A 88 22.30 31.29 9.96
C ASP A 88 20.97 30.79 9.45
N PRO A 89 20.72 30.74 8.13
CA PRO A 89 19.44 30.37 7.58
C PRO A 89 19.04 28.93 7.93
N TYR A 90 20.00 28.00 7.96
CA TYR A 90 19.73 26.60 8.26
C TYR A 90 19.35 26.40 9.73
N GLN A 91 20.12 26.99 10.65
CA GLN A 91 19.82 26.95 12.08
C GLN A 91 18.48 27.63 12.41
N TYR A 92 18.17 28.72 11.72
CA TYR A 92 16.88 29.41 11.88
C TYR A 92 15.71 28.53 11.49
N VAL A 93 15.80 27.81 10.35
CA VAL A 93 14.77 26.83 9.95
C VAL A 93 14.67 25.68 10.95
N LEU A 94 15.79 25.10 11.38
CA LEU A 94 15.79 24.00 12.34
C LEU A 94 15.22 24.38 13.70
N GLY A 95 15.44 25.62 14.16
CA GLY A 95 14.88 26.16 15.41
C GLY A 95 13.39 26.50 15.34
N ASN A 96 12.81 26.61 14.13
CA ASN A 96 11.44 27.05 13.95
C ASN A 96 10.51 25.92 13.49
N SER A 97 9.73 25.39 14.44
CA SER A 97 8.77 24.30 14.16
C SER A 97 7.67 24.69 13.16
N GLY A 98 7.30 25.97 13.11
CA GLY A 98 6.31 26.48 12.15
C GLY A 98 6.84 26.43 10.72
N LEU A 99 8.10 26.89 10.51
CA LEU A 99 8.75 26.83 9.20
C LEU A 99 8.94 25.39 8.74
N LYS A 100 9.44 24.51 9.60
CA LYS A 100 9.60 23.07 9.29
C LYS A 100 8.31 22.45 8.79
N ARG A 101 7.21 22.67 9.51
CA ARG A 101 5.88 22.18 9.11
C ARG A 101 5.40 22.83 7.81
N GLY A 102 5.67 24.13 7.65
CA GLY A 102 5.36 24.87 6.43
C GLY A 102 6.03 24.27 5.21
N ILE A 103 7.33 23.95 5.29
CA ILE A 103 8.11 23.32 4.23
C ILE A 103 7.47 22.02 3.77
N ILE A 104 7.15 21.10 4.70
CA ILE A 104 6.52 19.82 4.35
C ILE A 104 5.16 20.04 3.68
N LYS A 105 4.34 20.94 4.25
CA LYS A 105 3.01 21.22 3.71
C LYS A 105 3.09 21.84 2.31
N SER A 106 4.01 22.76 2.07
CA SER A 106 4.21 23.37 0.75
C SER A 106 4.75 22.35 -0.25
N ALA A 107 5.77 21.57 0.14
CA ALA A 107 6.34 20.51 -0.70
C ALA A 107 5.30 19.53 -1.21
N VAL A 108 4.39 19.08 -0.32
CA VAL A 108 3.29 18.18 -0.73
C VAL A 108 2.28 18.93 -1.59
N ARG A 109 1.79 20.09 -1.15
CA ARG A 109 0.68 20.80 -1.81
C ARG A 109 1.05 21.32 -3.19
N ASN A 110 2.26 21.85 -3.35
CA ASN A 110 2.71 22.43 -4.61
C ASN A 110 3.03 21.37 -5.68
N ASN A 111 3.24 20.11 -5.25
CA ASN A 111 3.67 19.03 -6.13
C ASN A 111 2.74 17.80 -6.04
N GLU A 112 1.52 17.97 -5.54
CA GLU A 112 0.58 16.88 -5.27
C GLU A 112 0.27 16.05 -6.53
N GLU A 113 -0.02 16.72 -7.64
CA GLU A 113 -0.33 16.05 -8.91
C GLU A 113 0.85 15.23 -9.44
N GLU A 114 2.07 15.78 -9.39
CA GLU A 114 3.27 15.08 -9.83
C GLU A 114 3.58 13.89 -8.92
N LEU A 115 3.40 14.06 -7.61
CA LEU A 115 3.58 13.00 -6.64
C LEU A 115 2.59 11.85 -6.87
N ILE A 116 1.31 12.17 -7.05
CA ILE A 116 0.25 11.21 -7.39
C ILE A 116 0.60 10.44 -8.67
N LYS A 117 0.99 11.16 -9.72
CA LYS A 117 1.36 10.56 -11.00
C LYS A 117 2.54 9.60 -10.88
N GLU A 118 3.57 9.99 -10.15
CA GLU A 118 4.77 9.15 -9.98
C GLU A 118 4.47 7.90 -9.14
N VAL A 119 3.76 8.05 -8.02
CA VAL A 119 3.35 6.92 -7.18
C VAL A 119 2.45 5.96 -7.96
N ARG A 120 1.46 6.50 -8.68
CA ARG A 120 0.57 5.69 -9.53
C ARG A 120 1.36 4.85 -10.52
N LYS A 121 2.29 5.47 -11.22
CA LYS A 121 3.15 4.78 -12.20
C LYS A 121 3.85 3.56 -11.58
N TYR A 122 4.48 3.71 -10.43
CA TYR A 122 5.22 2.60 -9.80
C TYR A 122 4.29 1.53 -9.21
N VAL A 123 3.14 1.91 -8.67
CA VAL A 123 2.16 0.96 -8.14
C VAL A 123 1.55 0.14 -9.27
N GLU A 124 1.13 0.78 -10.37
CA GLU A 124 0.54 0.11 -11.53
C GLU A 124 1.55 -0.81 -12.25
N GLN A 125 2.81 -0.41 -12.35
CA GLN A 125 3.87 -1.25 -12.90
C GLN A 125 4.10 -2.53 -12.07
N ASN A 126 3.72 -2.56 -10.82
CA ASN A 126 3.77 -3.73 -9.94
C ASN A 126 2.42 -4.46 -9.81
N GLY A 127 1.44 -4.15 -10.66
CA GLY A 127 0.19 -4.91 -10.79
C GLY A 127 -0.90 -4.56 -9.77
N ALA A 128 -0.85 -3.38 -9.14
CA ALA A 128 -1.85 -2.92 -8.20
C ALA A 128 -2.37 -1.51 -8.56
N GLU A 129 -3.44 -1.07 -7.92
CA GLU A 129 -3.97 0.28 -8.00
C GLU A 129 -3.60 1.05 -6.73
N PRO A 130 -3.10 2.29 -6.82
CA PRO A 130 -2.85 3.10 -5.64
C PRO A 130 -4.17 3.55 -5.00
N SER A 131 -4.17 3.72 -3.68
CA SER A 131 -5.34 4.16 -2.92
C SER A 131 -5.07 5.46 -2.18
N LYS A 132 -4.02 5.49 -1.34
CA LYS A 132 -3.69 6.64 -0.49
C LYS A 132 -2.20 6.74 -0.21
N ILE A 133 -1.74 7.95 0.06
CA ILE A 133 -0.40 8.25 0.58
C ILE A 133 -0.56 8.90 1.96
N TYR A 134 0.23 8.45 2.93
CA TYR A 134 0.27 8.99 4.28
C TYR A 134 1.68 9.44 4.64
N PHE A 135 1.78 10.63 5.18
CA PHE A 135 3.03 11.19 5.70
C PHE A 135 2.97 11.17 7.22
N PHE A 136 3.82 10.37 7.85
CA PHE A 136 3.86 10.20 9.29
C PHE A 136 4.90 11.10 9.94
N ALA A 137 4.66 11.43 11.21
CA ALA A 137 5.58 12.24 12.02
C ALA A 137 6.90 11.53 12.35
N ASP A 138 7.00 10.23 12.13
CA ASP A 138 8.22 9.43 12.31
C ASP A 138 9.16 9.47 11.08
N GLY A 139 8.79 10.23 10.06
CA GLY A 139 9.60 10.43 8.85
C GLY A 139 9.37 9.40 7.76
N ARG A 140 8.40 8.52 7.92
CA ARG A 140 8.05 7.52 6.91
C ARG A 140 6.87 7.98 6.05
N ILE A 141 6.93 7.60 4.79
CA ILE A 141 5.82 7.76 3.86
C ILE A 141 5.23 6.37 3.62
N GLN A 142 3.95 6.20 3.90
CA GLN A 142 3.22 4.97 3.62
C GLN A 142 2.38 5.17 2.36
N VAL A 143 2.40 4.17 1.50
CA VAL A 143 1.45 4.05 0.39
C VAL A 143 0.53 2.87 0.66
N GLU A 144 -0.75 3.03 0.39
CA GLU A 144 -1.72 1.94 0.32
C GLU A 144 -2.00 1.62 -1.14
N ALA A 145 -1.90 0.35 -1.49
CA ALA A 145 -2.27 -0.17 -2.79
C ALA A 145 -3.34 -1.27 -2.64
N LYS A 146 -4.08 -1.53 -3.71
CA LYS A 146 -5.15 -2.52 -3.75
C LYS A 146 -5.07 -3.32 -5.03
N VAL A 147 -5.38 -4.61 -4.94
CA VAL A 147 -5.51 -5.53 -6.08
C VAL A 147 -6.94 -6.06 -6.11
N LYS A 148 -7.53 -6.14 -7.29
CA LYS A 148 -8.88 -6.69 -7.44
C LYS A 148 -8.85 -8.18 -7.16
N PHE A 149 -9.64 -8.62 -6.20
CA PHE A 149 -9.75 -10.03 -5.84
C PHE A 149 -10.58 -10.80 -6.86
N THR A 150 -10.01 -11.87 -7.40
CA THR A 150 -10.67 -12.73 -8.39
C THR A 150 -10.56 -14.21 -7.93
N PRO A 151 -11.45 -14.68 -7.05
CA PRO A 151 -11.42 -16.07 -6.57
C PRO A 151 -11.76 -17.07 -7.66
N LEU A 152 -11.37 -18.34 -7.47
CA LEU A 152 -11.67 -19.44 -8.38
C LEU A 152 -13.16 -19.84 -8.38
N ILE A 153 -13.86 -19.53 -7.27
CA ILE A 153 -15.29 -19.78 -7.10
C ILE A 153 -15.98 -18.51 -6.60
N TRP A 154 -17.24 -18.32 -6.96
CA TRP A 154 -18.05 -17.15 -6.61
C TRP A 154 -17.42 -15.81 -7.05
N ALA A 155 -16.78 -15.79 -8.22
CA ALA A 155 -16.10 -14.60 -8.70
C ALA A 155 -17.04 -13.37 -8.85
N GLU A 156 -18.31 -13.58 -9.15
CA GLU A 156 -19.31 -12.52 -9.30
C GLU A 156 -19.64 -11.85 -7.97
N GLU A 157 -19.77 -12.62 -6.88
CA GLU A 157 -20.04 -12.11 -5.54
C GLU A 157 -18.86 -11.27 -4.98
N PHE A 158 -17.66 -11.53 -5.48
CA PHE A 158 -16.44 -10.82 -5.08
C PHE A 158 -15.95 -9.79 -6.11
N ALA A 159 -16.70 -9.54 -7.19
CA ALA A 159 -16.29 -8.68 -8.31
C ALA A 159 -15.83 -7.27 -7.90
N ASN A 160 -16.31 -6.74 -6.77
CA ASN A 160 -15.97 -5.41 -6.24
C ASN A 160 -15.15 -5.47 -4.93
N LYS A 161 -14.55 -6.60 -4.63
CA LYS A 161 -13.67 -6.73 -3.46
C LYS A 161 -12.22 -6.56 -3.86
N TYR A 162 -11.48 -5.90 -2.98
CA TYR A 162 -10.06 -5.62 -3.16
C TYR A 162 -9.27 -6.15 -1.98
N VAL A 163 -8.13 -6.72 -2.27
CA VAL A 163 -7.10 -7.04 -1.29
C VAL A 163 -6.17 -5.83 -1.19
N LYS A 164 -5.93 -5.35 0.02
CA LYS A 164 -5.11 -4.16 0.26
C LYS A 164 -3.75 -4.55 0.81
N GLY A 165 -2.73 -3.82 0.37
CA GLY A 165 -1.37 -3.88 0.90
C GLY A 165 -0.91 -2.49 1.34
N LYS A 166 0.05 -2.46 2.26
CA LYS A 166 0.68 -1.24 2.77
C LYS A 166 2.17 -1.34 2.63
N GLY A 167 2.78 -0.32 2.05
CA GLY A 167 4.22 -0.22 1.90
C GLY A 167 4.76 1.01 2.62
N PHE A 168 5.97 0.91 3.15
CA PHE A 168 6.63 2.00 3.89
C PHE A 168 7.95 2.36 3.22
N GLY A 169 8.10 3.64 2.90
CA GLY A 169 9.37 4.20 2.46
C GLY A 169 10.40 4.29 3.59
N PRO A 170 11.66 4.56 3.24
CA PRO A 170 12.70 4.78 4.23
C PRO A 170 12.41 6.04 5.06
N THR A 171 12.81 6.00 6.33
CA THR A 171 12.72 7.15 7.23
C THR A 171 13.57 8.30 6.74
N ARG A 172 13.05 9.53 6.83
CA ARG A 172 13.75 10.79 6.52
C ARG A 172 13.68 11.76 7.67
N ASP A 173 14.78 12.44 7.96
CA ASP A 173 14.86 13.38 9.07
C ASP A 173 13.84 14.52 8.95
N TYR A 174 13.61 15.02 7.74
CA TYR A 174 12.60 16.05 7.49
C TYR A 174 11.17 15.57 7.79
N GLY A 175 10.90 14.29 7.80
CA GLY A 175 9.58 13.77 8.14
C GLY A 175 9.20 14.07 9.59
N SER A 176 10.17 14.14 10.50
CA SER A 176 9.97 14.58 11.88
C SER A 176 9.50 16.04 11.99
N TRP A 177 9.62 16.83 10.91
CA TRP A 177 9.11 18.20 10.83
C TRP A 177 7.58 18.25 10.76
N TRP A 178 6.94 17.14 10.38
CA TRP A 178 5.50 16.95 10.46
C TRP A 178 5.11 16.48 11.87
N SER A 179 5.00 17.41 12.80
CA SER A 179 4.76 17.11 14.23
C SER A 179 3.28 16.91 14.61
N ASN A 180 2.38 16.70 13.65
CA ASN A 180 0.97 16.46 13.94
C ASN A 180 0.72 14.99 14.31
N ARG A 181 -0.21 14.75 15.27
CA ARG A 181 -0.66 13.40 15.64
C ARG A 181 -1.36 12.67 14.50
N LYS A 182 -1.98 13.40 13.57
CA LYS A 182 -2.62 12.81 12.38
C LYS A 182 -1.66 12.88 11.20
N PRO A 183 -1.51 11.81 10.42
CA PRO A 183 -0.73 11.84 9.18
C PRO A 183 -1.35 12.83 8.20
N LEU A 184 -0.52 13.43 7.34
CA LEU A 184 -1.01 14.13 6.17
C LEU A 184 -1.41 13.07 5.13
N GLU A 185 -2.63 13.16 4.61
CA GLU A 185 -3.19 12.21 3.68
C GLU A 185 -3.35 12.85 2.29
N VAL A 186 -2.97 12.10 1.26
CA VAL A 186 -3.22 12.40 -0.17
C VAL A 186 -3.96 11.21 -0.76
N SER A 187 -5.11 11.45 -1.39
CA SER A 187 -5.97 10.44 -1.99
C SER A 187 -5.83 10.40 -3.51
N PHE A 188 -5.97 9.23 -4.11
CA PHE A 188 -6.01 9.01 -5.56
C PHE A 188 -7.47 8.97 -6.04
N GLU A 189 -8.13 10.11 -5.99
CA GLU A 189 -9.47 10.25 -6.60
C GLU A 189 -9.39 10.56 -8.09
#